data_2655484dc3e3910899139367cd76a365
#
_entry.id   2655484dc3e3910899139367cd76a365
#
_cell.length_a   1.000
_cell.length_b   1.000
_cell.length_c   1.000
_cell.angle_alpha   90.00
_cell.angle_beta   90.00
_cell.angle_gamma   90.00
#
_symmetry.space_group_name_H-M   'P 1'
#
loop_
_entity.id
_entity.type
_entity.pdbx_description
1 polymer ?
#
loop_
_entity_poly.entity_id
_entity_poly.type
_entity_poly.pdbx_seq_one_letter_code
_entity_poly.pdbx_strand_id
1 'polypeptide(L)'
;MDIELAYDMAGTRLCGIGGAAISYDRLGSRPRTLGSWPLVYEQFGTRLSAVGAARITYSRWSGVPHTVGQWNCDHTELTNRLLRVGPYELRHDQLGNRVRGIGPLEIFYDRLGARPHRVRLPGEGGVLPDDLLLTLFLVLHWQKQQG
;
A
#
# COMPACT_ATOMS: atom_id res chain seq x y z
N MET A 1 5.17 16.29 8.75
CA MET A 1 3.97 16.43 7.90
C MET A 1 3.07 15.22 8.11
N ASP A 2 1.85 15.47 8.51
CA ASP A 2 0.86 14.41 8.68
C ASP A 2 -0.08 14.39 7.48
N ILE A 3 -0.38 13.19 6.99
CA ILE A 3 -1.24 12.98 5.85
C ILE A 3 -2.37 12.07 6.29
N GLU A 4 -3.60 12.55 6.15
CA GLU A 4 -4.78 11.79 6.53
C GLU A 4 -5.13 10.75 5.47
N LEU A 5 -5.59 9.60 5.93
CA LEU A 5 -6.14 8.55 5.09
C LEU A 5 -7.67 8.64 5.19
N ALA A 6 -8.30 8.91 4.07
CA ALA A 6 -9.75 9.13 4.04
C ALA A 6 -10.47 7.84 3.66
N TYR A 7 -11.59 7.57 4.31
CA TYR A 7 -12.41 6.39 4.07
C TYR A 7 -13.81 6.77 3.62
N ASP A 8 -14.52 5.83 3.02
CA ASP A 8 -15.90 6.04 2.61
C ASP A 8 -16.83 6.16 3.85
N MET A 9 -18.10 6.41 3.62
CA MET A 9 -19.06 6.62 4.72
C MET A 9 -19.20 5.40 5.62
N ALA A 10 -19.06 4.21 5.06
CA ALA A 10 -19.09 2.98 5.85
C ALA A 10 -17.77 2.73 6.60
N GLY A 11 -16.71 3.47 6.28
CA GLY A 11 -15.42 3.33 6.92
C GLY A 11 -14.63 2.11 6.51
N THR A 12 -15.01 1.46 5.41
CA THR A 12 -14.39 0.20 5.00
C THR A 12 -13.44 0.33 3.83
N ARG A 13 -13.65 1.31 2.94
CA ARG A 13 -12.82 1.49 1.75
C ARG A 13 -12.01 2.76 1.86
N LEU A 14 -10.71 2.63 1.61
CA LEU A 14 -9.82 3.78 1.58
C LEU A 14 -10.11 4.59 0.31
N CYS A 15 -10.50 5.84 0.48
CA CYS A 15 -10.89 6.72 -0.62
C CYS A 15 -9.87 7.81 -0.93
N GLY A 16 -8.84 7.95 -0.11
CA GLY A 16 -7.84 8.97 -0.35
C GLY A 16 -6.62 8.85 0.53
N ILE A 17 -5.50 9.23 -0.02
CA ILE A 17 -4.23 9.36 0.70
C ILE A 17 -3.79 10.80 0.45
N GLY A 18 -4.02 11.68 1.44
CA GLY A 18 -3.79 13.10 1.23
C GLY A 18 -4.61 13.62 0.06
N GLY A 19 -3.95 14.26 -0.91
CA GLY A 19 -4.63 14.77 -2.10
C GLY A 19 -4.88 13.75 -3.20
N ALA A 20 -4.41 12.50 -3.03
CA ALA A 20 -4.59 11.47 -4.04
C ALA A 20 -5.87 10.69 -3.76
N ALA A 21 -6.87 10.85 -4.62
CA ALA A 21 -8.15 10.18 -4.49
C ALA A 21 -8.05 8.74 -5.01
N ILE A 22 -8.76 7.82 -4.36
CA ILE A 22 -8.87 6.44 -4.80
C ILE A 22 -10.30 6.20 -5.25
N SER A 23 -10.47 5.86 -6.53
CA SER A 23 -11.78 5.51 -7.07
C SER A 23 -11.92 3.99 -7.11
N TYR A 24 -13.17 3.51 -7.12
CA TYR A 24 -13.49 2.09 -7.09
C TYR A 24 -14.36 1.69 -8.27
N ASP A 25 -14.38 0.40 -8.57
CA ASP A 25 -15.30 -0.15 -9.53
C ASP A 25 -16.74 0.15 -9.10
N ARG A 26 -17.62 0.38 -10.06
CA ARG A 26 -18.98 0.82 -9.81
C ARG A 26 -19.77 -0.09 -8.87
N LEU A 27 -19.57 -1.39 -8.99
CA LEU A 27 -20.31 -2.38 -8.20
C LEU A 27 -19.37 -3.25 -7.34
N GLY A 28 -18.15 -2.79 -7.08
CA GLY A 28 -17.20 -3.62 -6.39
C GLY A 28 -16.40 -2.88 -5.32
N SER A 29 -15.55 -3.64 -4.67
CA SER A 29 -14.64 -3.14 -3.66
C SER A 29 -13.21 -2.98 -4.18
N ARG A 30 -13.01 -3.17 -5.49
CA ARG A 30 -11.69 -3.14 -6.09
C ARG A 30 -11.33 -1.72 -6.52
N PRO A 31 -10.21 -1.17 -6.02
CA PRO A 31 -9.76 0.16 -6.46
C PRO A 31 -9.45 0.18 -7.96
N ARG A 32 -9.84 1.24 -8.63
CA ARG A 32 -9.59 1.45 -10.06
C ARG A 32 -8.49 2.45 -10.34
N THR A 33 -8.42 3.52 -9.57
CA THR A 33 -7.41 4.57 -9.77
C THR A 33 -6.87 5.03 -8.43
N LEU A 34 -5.61 5.45 -8.47
CA LEU A 34 -4.95 6.13 -7.36
C LEU A 34 -4.47 7.48 -7.91
N GLY A 35 -5.16 8.55 -7.56
CA GLY A 35 -4.93 9.83 -8.19
C GLY A 35 -5.17 9.73 -9.70
N SER A 36 -4.17 10.05 -10.49
CA SER A 36 -4.22 9.95 -11.95
C SER A 36 -3.76 8.58 -12.48
N TRP A 37 -3.29 7.69 -11.60
CA TRP A 37 -2.73 6.41 -12.03
C TRP A 37 -3.81 5.34 -12.13
N PRO A 38 -3.92 4.66 -13.28
CA PRO A 38 -4.80 3.51 -13.38
C PRO A 38 -4.23 2.33 -12.62
N LEU A 39 -5.13 1.54 -12.01
CA LEU A 39 -4.78 0.31 -11.30
C LEU A 39 -5.22 -0.86 -12.17
N VAL A 40 -4.30 -1.74 -12.51
CA VAL A 40 -4.57 -2.89 -13.36
C VAL A 40 -4.41 -4.16 -12.52
N TYR A 41 -5.29 -5.11 -12.72
CA TYR A 41 -5.33 -6.36 -11.96
C TYR A 41 -5.08 -7.56 -12.86
N GLU A 42 -4.67 -8.66 -12.26
CA GLU A 42 -4.53 -9.92 -12.97
C GLU A 42 -5.90 -10.39 -13.45
N GLN A 43 -5.90 -11.14 -14.54
CA GLN A 43 -7.12 -11.49 -15.27
C GLN A 43 -8.19 -12.18 -14.41
N PHE A 44 -7.77 -13.02 -13.48
CA PHE A 44 -8.68 -13.79 -12.63
C PHE A 44 -8.36 -13.57 -11.16
N GLY A 45 -8.37 -12.31 -10.71
CA GLY A 45 -8.07 -12.09 -9.30
C GLY A 45 -8.15 -10.67 -8.87
N THR A 46 -7.79 -10.48 -7.61
CA THR A 46 -7.75 -9.18 -6.96
C THR A 46 -6.32 -8.65 -6.83
N ARG A 47 -5.35 -9.38 -7.38
CA ARG A 47 -3.95 -9.04 -7.24
C ARG A 47 -3.58 -7.98 -8.29
N LEU A 48 -2.97 -6.89 -7.81
CA LEU A 48 -2.53 -5.80 -8.70
C LEU A 48 -1.44 -6.28 -9.63
N SER A 49 -1.57 -5.99 -10.92
CA SER A 49 -0.50 -6.22 -11.89
C SER A 49 0.21 -4.94 -12.29
N ALA A 50 -0.39 -3.77 -12.05
CA ALA A 50 0.27 -2.49 -12.32
C ALA A 50 -0.38 -1.35 -11.55
N VAL A 51 0.42 -0.38 -11.17
CA VAL A 51 -0.01 0.92 -10.64
C VAL A 51 0.59 1.96 -11.58
N GLY A 52 -0.24 2.60 -12.39
CA GLY A 52 0.25 3.48 -13.44
C GLY A 52 1.18 2.71 -14.38
N ALA A 53 2.39 3.24 -14.59
CA ALA A 53 3.40 2.60 -15.43
C ALA A 53 4.21 1.53 -14.70
N ALA A 54 4.06 1.41 -13.40
CA ALA A 54 4.84 0.45 -12.59
C ALA A 54 4.17 -0.91 -12.59
N ARG A 55 4.80 -1.88 -13.22
CA ARG A 55 4.33 -3.26 -13.27
C ARG A 55 4.73 -3.98 -11.99
N ILE A 56 3.81 -4.80 -11.45
CA ILE A 56 4.05 -5.56 -10.22
C ILE A 56 4.09 -7.04 -10.56
N THR A 57 5.16 -7.72 -10.15
CA THR A 57 5.25 -9.17 -10.24
C THR A 57 5.30 -9.75 -8.84
N TYR A 58 4.98 -11.03 -8.73
CA TYR A 58 4.84 -11.68 -7.44
C TYR A 58 5.69 -12.94 -7.39
N SER A 59 6.07 -13.31 -6.18
CA SER A 59 6.76 -14.57 -5.92
C SER A 59 5.86 -15.73 -6.33
N ARG A 60 6.42 -16.67 -7.06
CA ARG A 60 5.68 -17.80 -7.64
C ARG A 60 4.94 -18.64 -6.59
N TRP A 61 5.56 -18.81 -5.43
CA TRP A 61 5.04 -19.73 -4.42
C TRP A 61 4.30 -19.03 -3.29
N SER A 62 4.70 -17.83 -2.94
CA SER A 62 4.18 -17.16 -1.76
C SER A 62 3.16 -16.05 -2.05
N GLY A 63 3.13 -15.56 -3.28
CA GLY A 63 2.24 -14.44 -3.62
C GLY A 63 2.67 -13.10 -3.06
N VAL A 64 3.88 -13.02 -2.51
CA VAL A 64 4.44 -11.76 -2.02
C VAL A 64 4.96 -10.95 -3.20
N PRO A 65 4.81 -9.61 -3.22
CA PRO A 65 5.40 -8.80 -4.29
C PRO A 65 6.88 -9.08 -4.46
N HIS A 66 7.29 -9.29 -5.70
CA HIS A 66 8.68 -9.60 -6.06
C HIS A 66 9.36 -8.41 -6.72
N THR A 67 8.70 -7.77 -7.69
CA THR A 67 9.20 -6.55 -8.32
C THR A 67 8.09 -5.53 -8.45
N VAL A 68 8.46 -4.25 -8.39
CA VAL A 68 7.56 -3.12 -8.60
C VAL A 68 8.27 -2.16 -9.56
N GLY A 69 7.82 -2.11 -10.81
CA GLY A 69 8.55 -1.39 -11.84
C GLY A 69 9.95 -1.97 -11.98
N GLN A 70 10.97 -1.14 -11.76
CA GLN A 70 12.35 -1.56 -11.81
C GLN A 70 12.94 -1.91 -10.45
N TRP A 71 12.13 -1.86 -9.40
CA TRP A 71 12.57 -2.16 -8.05
C TRP A 71 12.39 -3.62 -7.72
N ASN A 72 13.32 -4.16 -6.95
CA ASN A 72 13.19 -5.47 -6.35
C ASN A 72 12.57 -5.36 -4.96
N CYS A 73 11.84 -6.38 -4.56
CA CYS A 73 11.28 -6.50 -3.22
C CYS A 73 11.94 -7.66 -2.50
N ASP A 74 12.14 -7.50 -1.19
CA ASP A 74 12.70 -8.56 -0.34
C ASP A 74 11.65 -9.02 0.65
N HIS A 75 11.64 -10.31 0.94
CA HIS A 75 10.71 -10.89 1.92
C HIS A 75 11.41 -12.05 2.67
N THR A 76 10.84 -12.41 3.81
CA THR A 76 11.29 -13.60 4.55
C THR A 76 10.79 -14.85 3.85
N GLU A 77 11.61 -15.91 3.87
CA GLU A 77 11.25 -17.14 3.19
C GLU A 77 10.16 -17.93 3.91
N LEU A 78 10.19 -17.91 5.22
CA LEU A 78 9.31 -18.77 6.02
C LEU A 78 7.97 -18.14 6.38
N THR A 79 7.93 -16.82 6.55
CA THR A 79 6.72 -16.15 7.01
C THR A 79 6.05 -15.28 5.94
N ASN A 80 6.66 -15.19 4.77
CA ASN A 80 6.17 -14.35 3.67
C ASN A 80 5.98 -12.89 4.07
N ARG A 81 6.81 -12.43 5.01
CA ARG A 81 6.79 -11.05 5.47
C ARG A 81 7.57 -10.19 4.51
N LEU A 82 6.94 -9.16 3.99
CA LEU A 82 7.59 -8.21 3.08
C LEU A 82 8.54 -7.33 3.88
N LEU A 83 9.82 -7.29 3.47
CA LEU A 83 10.86 -6.56 4.20
C LEU A 83 11.27 -5.26 3.53
N ARG A 84 11.18 -5.19 2.21
CA ARG A 84 11.66 -4.05 1.45
C ARG A 84 10.95 -3.96 0.10
N VAL A 85 10.63 -2.74 -0.30
CA VAL A 85 10.14 -2.44 -1.65
C VAL A 85 11.09 -1.38 -2.22
N GLY A 86 11.94 -1.78 -3.17
CA GLY A 86 12.93 -0.90 -3.75
C GLY A 86 13.83 -0.29 -2.70
N PRO A 87 13.94 1.05 -2.64
CA PRO A 87 14.79 1.71 -1.66
C PRO A 87 14.19 1.78 -0.24
N TYR A 88 12.95 1.33 -0.07
CA TYR A 88 12.22 1.54 1.20
C TYR A 88 12.14 0.27 2.02
N GLU A 89 12.75 0.29 3.20
CA GLU A 89 12.60 -0.76 4.18
C GLU A 89 11.24 -0.66 4.85
N LEU A 90 10.64 -1.82 5.12
CA LEU A 90 9.38 -1.91 5.85
C LEU A 90 9.66 -2.26 7.30
N ARG A 91 9.03 -1.54 8.21
CA ARG A 91 9.08 -1.83 9.64
C ARG A 91 7.72 -2.35 10.07
N HIS A 92 7.71 -3.35 10.93
CA HIS A 92 6.49 -4.03 11.37
C HIS A 92 6.27 -3.84 12.86
N ASP A 93 5.02 -4.02 13.29
CA ASP A 93 4.67 -4.04 14.71
C ASP A 93 5.40 -5.20 15.40
N GLN A 94 5.70 -4.97 16.67
CA GLN A 94 6.46 -5.93 17.47
C GLN A 94 5.75 -7.26 17.63
N LEU A 95 4.42 -7.24 17.76
CA LEU A 95 3.60 -8.43 18.02
C LEU A 95 2.72 -8.82 16.84
N GLY A 96 2.92 -8.24 15.67
CA GLY A 96 2.04 -8.51 14.55
C GLY A 96 2.73 -8.40 13.21
N ASN A 97 1.95 -8.62 12.17
CA ASN A 97 2.44 -8.53 10.79
C ASN A 97 2.09 -7.18 10.16
N ARG A 98 1.59 -6.26 10.95
CA ARG A 98 1.13 -4.97 10.49
C ARG A 98 2.32 -4.06 10.21
N VAL A 99 2.36 -3.47 9.02
CA VAL A 99 3.44 -2.56 8.63
C VAL A 99 3.21 -1.23 9.31
N ARG A 100 4.18 -0.77 10.09
CA ARG A 100 4.12 0.52 10.79
C ARG A 100 5.04 1.58 10.18
N GLY A 101 5.88 1.21 9.22
CA GLY A 101 6.77 2.17 8.58
C GLY A 101 7.24 1.71 7.22
N ILE A 102 7.46 2.67 6.34
CA ILE A 102 7.97 2.46 4.98
C ILE A 102 9.03 3.53 4.76
N GLY A 103 10.33 3.15 4.82
CA GLY A 103 11.40 4.11 4.75
C GLY A 103 11.20 5.21 5.79
N PRO A 104 11.17 6.50 5.39
CA PRO A 104 10.96 7.59 6.34
C PRO A 104 9.52 7.76 6.80
N LEU A 105 8.57 7.02 6.20
CA LEU A 105 7.15 7.18 6.45
C LEU A 105 6.71 6.33 7.63
N GLU A 106 5.93 6.90 8.55
CA GLU A 106 5.31 6.18 9.65
C GLU A 106 3.81 6.04 9.38
N ILE A 107 3.25 4.87 9.74
CA ILE A 107 1.83 4.58 9.57
C ILE A 107 1.20 4.44 10.95
N PHE A 108 0.10 5.16 11.18
CA PHE A 108 -0.65 5.12 12.43
C PHE A 108 -2.00 4.47 12.19
N TYR A 109 -2.32 3.49 13.03
CA TYR A 109 -3.54 2.70 12.92
C TYR A 109 -4.55 3.14 13.98
N ASP A 110 -5.81 2.83 13.73
CA ASP A 110 -6.88 3.07 14.70
C ASP A 110 -6.54 2.33 16.00
N ARG A 111 -6.94 2.92 17.12
CA ARG A 111 -6.65 2.38 18.44
C ARG A 111 -7.17 0.96 18.62
N LEU A 112 -8.36 0.68 18.06
CA LEU A 112 -8.96 -0.63 18.07
C LEU A 112 -9.16 -1.09 16.64
N GLY A 113 -8.36 -2.04 16.19
CA GLY A 113 -8.47 -2.58 14.83
C GLY A 113 -7.22 -2.41 14.01
N ALA A 114 -7.31 -2.75 12.74
CA ALA A 114 -6.19 -2.78 11.83
C ALA A 114 -6.23 -1.70 10.75
N ARG A 115 -7.15 -0.71 10.88
CA ARG A 115 -7.33 0.31 9.86
C ARG A 115 -6.31 1.44 10.04
N PRO A 116 -5.44 1.69 9.04
CA PRO A 116 -4.57 2.85 9.10
C PRO A 116 -5.37 4.13 8.91
N HIS A 117 -5.11 5.16 9.71
CA HIS A 117 -5.83 6.42 9.61
C HIS A 117 -4.95 7.61 9.25
N ARG A 118 -3.64 7.50 9.41
CA ARG A 118 -2.74 8.61 9.17
C ARG A 118 -1.34 8.10 8.87
N VAL A 119 -0.60 8.84 8.06
CA VAL A 119 0.82 8.60 7.87
C VAL A 119 1.59 9.89 8.17
N ARG A 120 2.82 9.75 8.60
CA ARG A 120 3.70 10.88 8.90
C ARG A 120 4.99 10.76 8.11
N LEU A 121 5.35 11.86 7.45
CA LEU A 121 6.61 12.00 6.74
C LEU A 121 7.40 13.13 7.39
N PRO A 122 8.69 12.96 7.72
CA PRO A 122 9.50 14.05 8.26
C PRO A 122 9.58 15.24 7.32
N GLY A 123 9.63 16.43 7.87
CA GLY A 123 9.80 17.67 7.12
C GLY A 123 8.52 18.44 6.97
N GLU A 124 8.66 19.62 6.40
CA GLU A 124 7.55 20.51 6.07
C GLU A 124 7.36 20.50 4.56
N GLY A 125 6.14 20.45 4.13
CA GLY A 125 5.84 20.46 2.72
C GLY A 125 4.64 19.61 2.44
N GLY A 126 3.94 19.89 1.42
CA GLY A 126 2.58 19.49 1.28
C GLY A 126 2.30 18.15 0.62
N VAL A 127 3.25 17.49 -0.03
CA VAL A 127 2.92 16.38 -0.91
C VAL A 127 3.79 15.17 -0.65
N LEU A 128 3.15 14.01 -0.58
CA LEU A 128 3.85 12.74 -0.51
C LEU A 128 4.51 12.46 -1.87
N PRO A 129 5.81 12.16 -1.92
CA PRO A 129 6.45 11.82 -3.20
C PRO A 129 5.78 10.63 -3.86
N ASP A 130 5.76 10.63 -5.19
CA ASP A 130 5.09 9.59 -5.97
C ASP A 130 5.57 8.18 -5.61
N ASP A 131 6.86 8.02 -5.42
CA ASP A 131 7.45 6.71 -5.07
C ASP A 131 6.91 6.19 -3.74
N LEU A 132 6.79 7.07 -2.75
CA LEU A 132 6.24 6.72 -1.45
C LEU A 132 4.73 6.49 -1.53
N LEU A 133 4.03 7.28 -2.32
CA LEU A 133 2.59 7.10 -2.51
C LEU A 133 2.29 5.74 -3.13
N LEU A 134 3.01 5.39 -4.18
CA LEU A 134 2.87 4.09 -4.83
C LEU A 134 3.16 2.95 -3.86
N THR A 135 4.28 3.06 -3.14
CA THR A 135 4.69 2.02 -2.20
C THR A 135 3.70 1.88 -1.05
N LEU A 136 3.25 3.00 -0.50
CA LEU A 136 2.26 3.00 0.58
C LEU A 136 0.97 2.31 0.13
N PHE A 137 0.45 2.70 -1.04
CA PHE A 137 -0.77 2.09 -1.55
C PHE A 137 -0.59 0.59 -1.77
N LEU A 138 0.49 0.19 -2.40
CA LEU A 138 0.77 -1.23 -2.68
C LEU A 138 0.82 -2.04 -1.38
N VAL A 139 1.56 -1.54 -0.39
CA VAL A 139 1.72 -2.23 0.89
C VAL A 139 0.39 -2.35 1.64
N LEU A 140 -0.38 -1.26 1.70
CA LEU A 140 -1.68 -1.29 2.38
C LEU A 140 -2.66 -2.21 1.68
N HIS A 141 -2.69 -2.18 0.36
CA HIS A 141 -3.56 -3.05 -0.43
C HIS A 141 -3.20 -4.51 -0.25
N TRP A 142 -1.91 -4.83 -0.36
CA TRP A 142 -1.41 -6.19 -0.17
C TRP A 142 -1.69 -6.69 1.24
N GLN A 143 -1.40 -5.86 2.26
CA GLN A 143 -1.62 -6.21 3.66
C GLN A 143 -3.10 -6.53 3.93
N LYS A 144 -4.00 -5.74 3.38
CA LYS A 144 -5.44 -5.96 3.54
C LYS A 144 -5.86 -7.30 2.94
N GLN A 145 -5.27 -7.70 1.83
CA GLN A 145 -5.59 -8.98 1.20
C GLN A 145 -5.05 -10.18 1.96
N GLN A 146 -4.00 -9.99 2.75
CA GLN A 146 -3.44 -11.07 3.57
C GLN A 146 -4.21 -11.29 4.86
N GLY A 147 -4.88 -10.29 5.34
CA GLY A 147 -5.69 -10.37 6.54
C GLY A 147 -7.12 -10.76 6.24
#